data_633adeec3d24982779d21371e66b00df
#
_entry.id   633adeec3d24982779d21371e66b00df
#
_cell.length_a   1.000
_cell.length_b   1.000
_cell.length_c   1.000
_cell.angle_alpha   90.00
_cell.angle_beta   90.00
_cell.angle_gamma   90.00
#
_symmetry.space_group_name_H-M   'P 1'
#
loop_
_entity.id
_entity.type
_entity.pdbx_description
1 polymer ?
#
loop_
_entity_poly.entity_id
_entity_poly.type
_entity_poly.pdbx_seq_one_letter_code
_entity_poly.pdbx_strand_id
1 'polypeptide(L)'
;MTAGLPPWLPPERPAEVPAPPGFPPPGPGRPVYPPVPQVPIPGEPAAGRGFEATIYTELLERRIVFVRDRLDHDTATLVTAQLMTLDAEDTSPVTLVVNSGGGPVDAVAGILDTIDLVRCPVDTSCVGRAEGTAAVVVAAGTGRRRCGRRATFRLRLPDLEAAGPADRLRRDVETATRVQRELVDRLAAITGQSRALVARDVERGRLLTADEAVTYGLVDEVSAPP
;
A
#
# COMPACT_ATOMS: atom_id res chain seq x y z
N MET A 1 11.66 -15.08 24.89
CA MET A 1 11.04 -13.75 24.76
C MET A 1 9.89 -13.90 23.79
N THR A 2 8.66 -13.99 24.28
CA THR A 2 7.45 -14.08 23.44
C THR A 2 7.24 -12.70 22.82
N ALA A 3 7.47 -12.58 21.53
CA ALA A 3 7.08 -11.39 20.79
C ALA A 3 5.55 -11.23 20.90
N GLY A 4 5.08 -10.14 21.54
CA GLY A 4 3.65 -9.87 21.66
C GLY A 4 3.02 -9.71 20.27
N LEU A 5 1.75 -10.14 20.15
CA LEU A 5 0.97 -9.95 18.92
C LEU A 5 0.95 -8.46 18.51
N PRO A 6 0.95 -8.16 17.21
CA PRO A 6 0.88 -6.79 16.72
C PRO A 6 -0.43 -6.11 17.17
N PRO A 7 -0.42 -4.80 17.44
CA PRO A 7 -1.56 -4.08 18.04
C PRO A 7 -2.84 -4.07 17.16
N TRP A 8 -2.72 -4.39 15.87
CA TRP A 8 -3.83 -4.47 14.93
C TRP A 8 -4.40 -5.89 14.78
N LEU A 9 -3.74 -6.93 15.35
CA LEU A 9 -4.25 -8.30 15.31
C LEU A 9 -5.22 -8.50 16.47
N PRO A 10 -6.46 -8.99 16.22
CA PRO A 10 -7.36 -9.34 17.31
C PRO A 10 -6.73 -10.46 18.16
N PRO A 11 -6.97 -10.47 19.47
CA PRO A 11 -6.49 -11.53 20.33
C PRO A 11 -6.99 -12.90 19.81
N GLU A 12 -6.17 -13.92 19.97
CA GLU A 12 -6.53 -15.30 19.61
C GLU A 12 -7.94 -15.61 20.15
N ARG A 13 -8.77 -16.22 19.30
CA ARG A 13 -10.13 -16.60 19.72
C ARG A 13 -10.02 -17.46 20.96
N PRO A 14 -10.77 -17.12 22.03
CA PRO A 14 -10.88 -18.05 23.15
C PRO A 14 -11.42 -19.37 22.61
N ALA A 15 -10.86 -20.47 23.12
CA ALA A 15 -11.29 -21.82 22.81
C ALA A 15 -12.82 -21.92 22.86
N GLU A 16 -13.38 -22.50 21.82
CA GLU A 16 -14.79 -22.79 21.56
C GLU A 16 -15.77 -22.39 22.66
N VAL A 17 -16.56 -21.34 22.38
CA VAL A 17 -17.75 -21.04 23.19
C VAL A 17 -18.70 -22.21 23.01
N PRO A 18 -19.07 -22.97 24.07
CA PRO A 18 -20.04 -24.04 23.94
C PRO A 18 -21.36 -23.44 23.43
N ALA A 19 -21.97 -24.13 22.44
CA ALA A 19 -23.23 -23.70 21.86
C ALA A 19 -24.29 -23.48 22.97
N PRO A 20 -25.07 -22.40 22.89
CA PRO A 20 -26.10 -22.15 23.88
C PRO A 20 -27.11 -23.32 23.92
N PRO A 21 -27.56 -23.75 25.11
CA PRO A 21 -28.50 -24.84 25.24
C PRO A 21 -29.83 -24.46 24.59
N GLY A 22 -30.27 -25.24 23.58
CA GLY A 22 -31.60 -25.04 22.94
C GLY A 22 -31.58 -25.13 21.41
N PHE A 23 -30.44 -25.28 20.75
CA PHE A 23 -30.44 -25.58 19.32
C PHE A 23 -30.50 -27.09 19.09
N PRO A 24 -31.52 -27.59 18.37
CA PRO A 24 -31.59 -29.00 18.02
C PRO A 24 -30.41 -29.34 17.07
N PRO A 25 -29.86 -30.58 17.14
CA PRO A 25 -28.87 -31.01 16.20
C PRO A 25 -29.46 -30.97 14.77
N PRO A 26 -28.64 -30.64 13.74
CA PRO A 26 -29.11 -30.57 12.37
C PRO A 26 -29.65 -31.94 11.95
N GLY A 27 -30.98 -31.99 11.68
CA GLY A 27 -31.65 -33.16 11.16
C GLY A 27 -31.16 -33.53 9.75
N PRO A 28 -31.39 -34.77 9.27
CA PRO A 28 -31.04 -35.22 7.94
C PRO A 28 -31.90 -34.50 6.90
N GLY A 29 -31.38 -33.46 6.30
CA GLY A 29 -32.04 -32.59 5.34
C GLY A 29 -31.45 -31.19 5.40
N ARG A 30 -30.14 -31.07 5.09
CA ARG A 30 -29.56 -29.72 4.89
C ARG A 30 -30.32 -29.02 3.79
N PRO A 31 -30.80 -27.78 4.00
CA PRO A 31 -31.22 -26.93 2.90
C PRO A 31 -30.06 -26.86 1.92
N VAL A 32 -30.29 -27.27 0.67
CA VAL A 32 -29.35 -27.05 -0.41
C VAL A 32 -29.41 -25.56 -0.70
N TYR A 33 -28.54 -24.78 -0.06
CA TYR A 33 -28.34 -23.41 -0.47
C TYR A 33 -27.77 -23.46 -1.91
N PRO A 34 -28.30 -22.65 -2.84
CA PRO A 34 -27.64 -22.48 -4.14
C PRO A 34 -26.19 -22.09 -3.85
N PRO A 35 -25.22 -22.57 -4.64
CA PRO A 35 -23.83 -22.20 -4.44
C PRO A 35 -23.77 -20.68 -4.39
N VAL A 36 -23.24 -20.17 -3.26
CA VAL A 36 -22.97 -18.74 -3.13
C VAL A 36 -22.13 -18.37 -4.34
N PRO A 37 -22.51 -17.35 -5.15
CA PRO A 37 -21.67 -16.90 -6.21
C PRO A 37 -20.28 -16.68 -5.60
N GLN A 38 -19.30 -17.47 -6.04
CA GLN A 38 -17.92 -17.24 -5.62
C GLN A 38 -17.55 -15.89 -6.21
N VAL A 39 -17.50 -14.87 -5.35
CA VAL A 39 -16.86 -13.62 -5.70
C VAL A 39 -15.43 -14.04 -6.06
N PRO A 40 -14.95 -13.80 -7.30
CA PRO A 40 -13.57 -14.12 -7.63
C PRO A 40 -12.68 -13.44 -6.62
N ILE A 41 -11.93 -14.23 -5.86
CA ILE A 41 -10.87 -13.68 -5.02
C ILE A 41 -9.91 -13.01 -5.99
N PRO A 42 -9.66 -11.70 -5.88
CA PRO A 42 -8.69 -11.04 -6.73
C PRO A 42 -7.35 -11.77 -6.56
N GLY A 43 -6.93 -12.54 -7.58
CA GLY A 43 -5.75 -13.40 -7.50
C GLY A 43 -5.95 -14.85 -7.93
N GLU A 44 -7.19 -15.36 -8.15
CA GLU A 44 -7.36 -16.64 -8.82
C GLU A 44 -6.87 -16.54 -10.28
N PRO A 45 -5.90 -17.39 -10.68
CA PRO A 45 -5.39 -17.35 -12.04
C PRO A 45 -6.49 -17.79 -13.03
N ALA A 46 -6.97 -16.88 -13.83
CA ALA A 46 -7.58 -17.27 -15.11
C ALA A 46 -6.52 -18.10 -15.86
N ALA A 47 -6.94 -19.22 -16.48
CA ALA A 47 -6.05 -20.11 -17.21
C ALA A 47 -5.13 -19.32 -18.17
N GLY A 48 -3.85 -19.24 -17.84
CA GLY A 48 -2.84 -18.40 -18.48
C GLY A 48 -2.01 -17.51 -17.54
N ARG A 49 -2.46 -17.24 -16.30
CA ARG A 49 -1.77 -16.42 -15.30
C ARG A 49 -0.99 -17.24 -14.25
N GLY A 50 -0.93 -18.56 -14.38
CA GLY A 50 -0.30 -19.44 -13.39
C GLY A 50 1.17 -19.09 -13.13
N PHE A 51 1.91 -18.71 -14.17
CA PHE A 51 3.33 -18.35 -14.05
C PHE A 51 3.53 -17.03 -13.30
N GLU A 52 2.73 -16.01 -13.59
CA GLU A 52 2.80 -14.73 -12.85
C GLU A 52 2.46 -14.92 -11.37
N ALA A 53 1.40 -15.66 -11.07
CA ALA A 53 1.00 -15.93 -9.68
C ALA A 53 2.13 -16.64 -8.90
N THR A 54 2.81 -17.60 -9.54
CA THR A 54 3.95 -18.31 -8.93
C THR A 54 5.10 -17.37 -8.60
N ILE A 55 5.47 -16.46 -9.52
CA ILE A 55 6.56 -15.49 -9.29
C ILE A 55 6.23 -14.57 -8.10
N TYR A 56 5.01 -14.03 -8.04
CA TYR A 56 4.62 -13.16 -6.92
C TYR A 56 4.56 -13.91 -5.58
N THR A 57 4.17 -15.19 -5.59
CA THR A 57 4.21 -16.03 -4.39
C THR A 57 5.66 -16.23 -3.92
N GLU A 58 6.58 -16.58 -4.82
CA GLU A 58 8.00 -16.73 -4.48
C GLU A 58 8.64 -15.43 -3.97
N LEU A 59 8.24 -14.27 -4.52
CA LEU A 59 8.68 -12.97 -4.01
C LEU A 59 8.15 -12.72 -2.60
N LEU A 60 6.88 -13.03 -2.35
CA LEU A 60 6.25 -12.85 -1.05
C LEU A 60 6.91 -13.73 0.02
N GLU A 61 7.22 -15.00 -0.29
CA GLU A 61 7.99 -15.89 0.58
C GLU A 61 9.37 -15.33 0.95
N ARG A 62 9.93 -14.48 0.09
CA ARG A 62 11.18 -13.74 0.35
C ARG A 62 10.94 -12.38 0.99
N ARG A 63 9.75 -12.12 1.47
CA ARG A 63 9.33 -10.85 2.07
C ARG A 63 9.46 -9.66 1.12
N ILE A 64 9.22 -9.91 -0.18
CA ILE A 64 9.23 -8.89 -1.22
C ILE A 64 7.80 -8.70 -1.72
N VAL A 65 7.26 -7.50 -1.53
CA VAL A 65 5.97 -7.06 -2.04
C VAL A 65 6.20 -6.19 -3.27
N PHE A 66 5.59 -6.54 -4.40
CA PHE A 66 5.78 -5.81 -5.64
C PHE A 66 4.55 -4.96 -5.99
N VAL A 67 4.75 -3.64 -6.07
CA VAL A 67 3.73 -2.66 -6.44
C VAL A 67 3.97 -2.20 -7.87
N ARG A 68 3.06 -2.59 -8.77
CA ARG A 68 3.13 -2.23 -10.19
C ARG A 68 1.89 -1.46 -10.65
N ASP A 69 2.00 -0.82 -11.78
CA ASP A 69 0.91 -0.17 -12.51
C ASP A 69 0.18 0.91 -11.68
N ARG A 70 -1.15 0.92 -11.69
CA ARG A 70 -1.96 1.87 -10.95
C ARG A 70 -2.19 1.37 -9.52
N LEU A 71 -2.02 2.26 -8.56
CA LEU A 71 -2.38 2.03 -7.15
C LEU A 71 -3.88 2.33 -6.95
N ASP A 72 -4.74 1.45 -7.46
CA ASP A 72 -6.17 1.50 -7.18
C ASP A 72 -6.50 0.89 -5.80
N HIS A 73 -7.78 0.87 -5.44
CA HIS A 73 -8.23 0.34 -4.14
C HIS A 73 -7.94 -1.15 -3.98
N ASP A 74 -8.04 -1.94 -5.05
CA ASP A 74 -7.80 -3.39 -5.00
C ASP A 74 -6.31 -3.66 -4.78
N THR A 75 -5.45 -3.01 -5.53
CA THR A 75 -3.98 -3.08 -5.37
C THR A 75 -3.56 -2.61 -3.98
N ALA A 76 -4.11 -1.50 -3.50
CA ALA A 76 -3.79 -0.97 -2.17
C ALA A 76 -4.22 -1.92 -1.06
N THR A 77 -5.41 -2.51 -1.16
CA THR A 77 -5.91 -3.51 -0.21
C THR A 77 -5.01 -4.74 -0.19
N LEU A 78 -4.58 -5.23 -1.36
CA LEU A 78 -3.69 -6.37 -1.46
C LEU A 78 -2.32 -6.09 -0.81
N VAL A 79 -1.71 -4.95 -1.12
CA VAL A 79 -0.43 -4.53 -0.52
C VAL A 79 -0.54 -4.42 0.99
N THR A 80 -1.60 -3.80 1.50
CA THR A 80 -1.89 -3.71 2.93
C THR A 80 -1.97 -5.10 3.56
N ALA A 81 -2.75 -6.01 2.99
CA ALA A 81 -2.90 -7.37 3.50
C ALA A 81 -1.57 -8.14 3.51
N GLN A 82 -0.76 -7.99 2.46
CA GLN A 82 0.56 -8.62 2.38
C GLN A 82 1.52 -8.10 3.45
N LEU A 83 1.60 -6.77 3.65
CA LEU A 83 2.43 -6.18 4.71
C LEU A 83 2.01 -6.66 6.09
N MET A 84 0.70 -6.66 6.37
CA MET A 84 0.17 -7.16 7.64
C MET A 84 0.43 -8.65 7.85
N THR A 85 0.30 -9.47 6.82
CA THR A 85 0.59 -10.91 6.89
C THR A 85 2.06 -11.14 7.22
N LEU A 86 2.96 -10.48 6.51
CA LEU A 86 4.40 -10.61 6.74
C LEU A 86 4.82 -10.09 8.13
N ASP A 87 4.21 -9.01 8.63
CA ASP A 87 4.46 -8.50 9.98
C ASP A 87 3.96 -9.46 11.07
N ALA A 88 2.87 -10.21 10.79
CA ALA A 88 2.36 -11.21 11.72
C ALA A 88 3.28 -12.45 11.84
N GLU A 89 4.03 -12.80 10.79
CA GLU A 89 4.97 -13.91 10.79
C GLU A 89 6.20 -13.60 11.65
N ASP A 90 6.88 -12.50 11.37
CA ASP A 90 8.04 -12.02 12.14
C ASP A 90 8.33 -10.55 11.86
N THR A 91 9.32 -9.98 12.57
CA THR A 91 9.71 -8.57 12.45
C THR A 91 10.91 -8.33 11.52
N SER A 92 11.27 -9.31 10.69
CA SER A 92 12.31 -9.13 9.68
C SER A 92 11.89 -8.07 8.65
N PRO A 93 12.81 -7.31 8.06
CA PRO A 93 12.46 -6.29 7.08
C PRO A 93 11.65 -6.84 5.91
N VAL A 94 10.67 -6.07 5.46
CA VAL A 94 9.90 -6.32 4.22
C VAL A 94 10.38 -5.33 3.16
N THR A 95 10.60 -5.81 1.93
CA THR A 95 10.97 -4.94 0.82
C THR A 95 9.76 -4.66 -0.07
N LEU A 96 9.36 -3.40 -0.15
CA LEU A 96 8.31 -2.93 -1.05
C LEU A 96 8.95 -2.39 -2.34
N VAL A 97 8.86 -3.15 -3.43
CA VAL A 97 9.39 -2.75 -4.74
C VAL A 97 8.30 -2.02 -5.52
N VAL A 98 8.57 -0.78 -5.92
CA VAL A 98 7.58 0.11 -6.54
C VAL A 98 7.97 0.46 -7.97
N ASN A 99 7.04 0.21 -8.91
CA ASN A 99 7.08 0.69 -10.29
C ASN A 99 5.68 1.14 -10.70
N SER A 100 5.31 2.35 -10.32
CA SER A 100 3.91 2.79 -10.41
C SER A 100 3.78 4.26 -10.81
N GLY A 101 2.73 4.56 -11.58
CA GLY A 101 2.28 5.92 -11.87
C GLY A 101 1.44 6.55 -10.76
N GLY A 102 1.27 5.85 -9.62
CA GLY A 102 0.41 6.29 -8.53
C GLY A 102 -1.06 5.93 -8.73
N GLY A 103 -1.90 6.49 -7.89
CA GLY A 103 -3.34 6.24 -7.90
C GLY A 103 -4.11 7.24 -7.03
N PRO A 104 -5.40 6.97 -6.77
CA PRO A 104 -6.22 7.81 -5.90
C PRO A 104 -5.60 7.95 -4.51
N VAL A 105 -5.74 9.13 -3.93
CA VAL A 105 -5.11 9.43 -2.63
C VAL A 105 -5.68 8.60 -1.50
N ASP A 106 -6.99 8.39 -1.52
CA ASP A 106 -7.73 7.58 -0.53
C ASP A 106 -7.34 6.08 -0.59
N ALA A 107 -7.06 5.54 -1.78
CA ALA A 107 -6.54 4.19 -1.92
C ALA A 107 -5.16 4.04 -1.24
N VAL A 108 -4.28 5.01 -1.42
CA VAL A 108 -2.90 4.96 -0.91
C VAL A 108 -2.81 5.24 0.59
N ALA A 109 -3.78 5.94 1.16
CA ALA A 109 -3.81 6.20 2.61
C ALA A 109 -3.69 4.91 3.44
N GLY A 110 -4.40 3.83 3.04
CA GLY A 110 -4.31 2.53 3.72
C GLY A 110 -2.91 1.91 3.69
N ILE A 111 -2.16 2.08 2.59
CA ILE A 111 -0.77 1.62 2.51
C ILE A 111 0.12 2.42 3.46
N LEU A 112 -0.05 3.75 3.48
CA LEU A 112 0.74 4.64 4.32
C LEU A 112 0.49 4.37 5.81
N ASP A 113 -0.77 4.21 6.20
CA ASP A 113 -1.15 3.85 7.57
C ASP A 113 -0.57 2.48 7.95
N THR A 114 -0.59 1.51 7.01
CA THR A 114 -0.01 0.18 7.27
C THR A 114 1.50 0.25 7.48
N ILE A 115 2.22 1.02 6.65
CA ILE A 115 3.67 1.23 6.83
C ILE A 115 3.99 1.81 8.21
N ASP A 116 3.13 2.70 8.72
CA ASP A 116 3.31 3.31 10.05
C ASP A 116 2.91 2.35 11.20
N LEU A 117 2.04 1.37 10.97
CA LEU A 117 1.49 0.47 11.99
C LEU A 117 2.26 -0.83 12.15
N VAL A 118 2.89 -1.34 11.09
CA VAL A 118 3.65 -2.59 11.14
C VAL A 118 4.93 -2.42 11.97
N ARG A 119 5.34 -3.50 12.65
CA ARG A 119 6.55 -3.52 13.50
C ARG A 119 7.80 -3.79 12.71
N CYS A 120 7.67 -4.52 11.60
CA CYS A 120 8.79 -4.81 10.72
C CYS A 120 9.23 -3.55 9.97
N PRO A 121 10.54 -3.31 9.79
CA PRO A 121 11.01 -2.24 8.91
C PRO A 121 10.51 -2.48 7.48
N VAL A 122 9.95 -1.44 6.85
CA VAL A 122 9.55 -1.47 5.45
C VAL A 122 10.62 -0.78 4.62
N ASP A 123 11.48 -1.58 4.00
CA ASP A 123 12.42 -1.11 2.99
C ASP A 123 11.65 -0.79 1.72
N THR A 124 11.96 0.32 1.05
CA THR A 124 11.36 0.67 -0.23
C THR A 124 12.39 0.72 -1.35
N SER A 125 12.00 0.29 -2.54
CA SER A 125 12.87 0.32 -3.71
C SER A 125 12.10 0.75 -4.95
N CYS A 126 12.45 1.90 -5.55
CA CYS A 126 11.87 2.32 -6.82
C CYS A 126 12.62 1.70 -7.99
N VAL A 127 11.92 0.93 -8.83
CA VAL A 127 12.45 0.35 -10.07
C VAL A 127 11.63 0.88 -11.25
N GLY A 128 12.24 1.67 -12.10
CA GLY A 128 11.58 2.31 -13.23
C GLY A 128 11.00 3.67 -12.84
N ARG A 129 9.77 3.74 -12.30
CA ARG A 129 9.17 5.03 -11.95
C ARG A 129 8.34 4.98 -10.67
N ALA A 130 8.30 6.10 -9.97
CA ALA A 130 7.35 6.36 -8.91
C ALA A 130 6.75 7.75 -9.10
N GLU A 131 5.47 7.83 -9.47
CA GLU A 131 4.81 9.09 -9.75
C GLU A 131 3.65 9.34 -8.77
N GLY A 132 3.40 10.59 -8.45
CA GLY A 132 2.30 10.99 -7.59
C GLY A 132 2.32 10.30 -6.23
N THR A 133 1.24 9.63 -5.88
CA THR A 133 1.11 8.91 -4.61
C THR A 133 2.09 7.75 -4.46
N ALA A 134 2.56 7.14 -5.57
CA ALA A 134 3.61 6.11 -5.51
C ALA A 134 4.95 6.68 -5.03
N ALA A 135 5.28 7.92 -5.39
CA ALA A 135 6.47 8.58 -4.85
C ALA A 135 6.37 8.80 -3.33
N VAL A 136 5.17 9.09 -2.83
CA VAL A 136 4.91 9.20 -1.39
C VAL A 136 5.10 7.85 -0.70
N VAL A 137 4.61 6.75 -1.29
CA VAL A 137 4.79 5.38 -0.75
C VAL A 137 6.27 5.03 -0.67
N VAL A 138 7.06 5.31 -1.72
CA VAL A 138 8.51 5.06 -1.68
C VAL A 138 9.17 5.88 -0.57
N ALA A 139 8.84 7.16 -0.46
CA ALA A 139 9.41 8.03 0.56
C ALA A 139 9.01 7.63 1.99
N ALA A 140 7.83 7.03 2.18
CA ALA A 140 7.29 6.64 3.48
C ALA A 140 7.93 5.37 4.07
N GLY A 141 8.83 4.68 3.36
CA GLY A 141 9.53 3.52 3.91
C GLY A 141 10.19 3.82 5.25
N THR A 142 9.95 2.95 6.24
CA THR A 142 10.51 3.06 7.60
C THR A 142 11.90 2.44 7.72
N GLY A 143 12.27 1.57 6.77
CA GLY A 143 13.60 1.00 6.62
C GLY A 143 14.45 1.81 5.62
N ARG A 144 15.22 1.11 4.78
CA ARG A 144 16.07 1.73 3.75
C ARG A 144 15.24 2.09 2.52
N ARG A 145 15.37 3.33 2.04
CA ARG A 145 14.68 3.83 0.85
C ARG A 145 15.69 3.91 -0.31
N ARG A 146 15.47 3.11 -1.34
CA ARG A 146 16.41 2.97 -2.46
C ARG A 146 15.74 3.21 -3.80
N CYS A 147 16.55 3.47 -4.83
CA CYS A 147 16.06 3.47 -6.20
C CYS A 147 17.13 2.94 -7.17
N GLY A 148 16.67 2.42 -8.29
CA GLY A 148 17.55 2.08 -9.40
C GLY A 148 18.14 3.34 -10.08
N ARG A 149 19.32 3.23 -10.66
CA ARG A 149 20.02 4.35 -11.33
C ARG A 149 19.19 5.07 -12.41
N ARG A 150 18.27 4.36 -13.06
CA ARG A 150 17.39 4.91 -14.11
C ARG A 150 15.99 5.21 -13.59
N ALA A 151 15.77 5.11 -12.28
CA ALA A 151 14.49 5.43 -11.70
C ALA A 151 14.17 6.92 -11.85
N THR A 152 12.90 7.21 -12.05
CA THR A 152 12.39 8.56 -12.14
C THR A 152 11.27 8.77 -11.11
N PHE A 153 11.23 9.96 -10.53
CA PHE A 153 10.20 10.35 -9.59
C PHE A 153 9.45 11.57 -10.12
N ARG A 154 8.14 11.54 -10.07
CA ARG A 154 7.33 12.70 -10.40
C ARG A 154 6.50 13.11 -9.20
N LEU A 155 6.78 14.30 -8.68
CA LEU A 155 6.01 14.89 -7.60
C LEU A 155 4.77 15.55 -8.20
N ARG A 156 3.64 14.86 -8.16
CA ARG A 156 2.33 15.39 -8.50
C ARG A 156 1.27 14.69 -7.68
N LEU A 157 0.15 15.33 -7.47
CA LEU A 157 -1.02 14.66 -6.95
C LEU A 157 -1.95 14.29 -8.12
N PRO A 158 -2.70 13.20 -8.02
CA PRO A 158 -3.67 12.84 -9.03
C PRO A 158 -4.73 13.93 -9.16
N ASP A 159 -5.21 14.13 -10.37
CA ASP A 159 -6.32 15.02 -10.64
C ASP A 159 -7.56 14.53 -9.89
N LEU A 160 -8.36 15.46 -9.38
CA LEU A 160 -9.60 15.13 -8.71
C LEU A 160 -10.67 14.85 -9.76
N GLU A 161 -11.09 13.61 -9.87
CA GLU A 161 -12.27 13.25 -10.64
C GLU A 161 -13.50 13.35 -9.71
N ALA A 162 -14.24 14.43 -9.83
CA ALA A 162 -15.46 14.62 -9.06
C ALA A 162 -16.64 14.86 -10.00
N ALA A 163 -17.72 14.10 -9.83
CA ALA A 163 -18.96 14.21 -10.60
C ALA A 163 -20.18 14.12 -9.69
N GLY A 164 -21.19 14.96 -9.95
CA GLY A 164 -22.45 14.92 -9.22
C GLY A 164 -23.06 16.28 -8.95
N PRO A 165 -24.08 16.37 -8.11
CA PRO A 165 -24.70 17.64 -7.71
C PRO A 165 -23.70 18.58 -7.04
N ALA A 166 -23.87 19.90 -7.21
CA ALA A 166 -22.93 20.92 -6.77
C ALA A 166 -22.52 20.83 -5.28
N ASP A 167 -23.45 20.48 -4.40
CA ASP A 167 -23.15 20.34 -2.97
C ASP A 167 -22.27 19.12 -2.66
N ARG A 168 -22.44 18.03 -3.40
CA ARG A 168 -21.56 16.86 -3.29
C ARG A 168 -20.17 17.18 -3.81
N LEU A 169 -20.11 17.79 -5.00
CA LEU A 169 -18.86 18.23 -5.62
C LEU A 169 -18.02 19.12 -4.69
N ARG A 170 -18.67 20.07 -4.01
CA ARG A 170 -18.00 20.95 -3.05
C ARG A 170 -17.36 20.17 -1.91
N ARG A 171 -18.09 19.22 -1.29
CA ARG A 171 -17.56 18.38 -0.22
C ARG A 171 -16.42 17.47 -0.69
N ASP A 172 -16.52 16.93 -1.90
CA ASP A 172 -15.48 16.05 -2.46
C ASP A 172 -14.19 16.85 -2.71
N VAL A 173 -14.30 18.09 -3.24
CA VAL A 173 -13.16 19.02 -3.41
C VAL A 173 -12.54 19.41 -2.06
N GLU A 174 -13.34 19.74 -1.05
CA GLU A 174 -12.84 20.06 0.29
C GLU A 174 -12.09 18.89 0.90
N THR A 175 -12.63 17.68 0.79
CA THR A 175 -12.00 16.46 1.29
C THR A 175 -10.68 16.19 0.57
N ALA A 176 -10.65 16.23 -0.76
CA ALA A 176 -9.45 16.02 -1.54
C ALA A 176 -8.38 17.08 -1.24
N THR A 177 -8.78 18.34 -1.10
CA THR A 177 -7.85 19.42 -0.75
C THR A 177 -7.22 19.20 0.62
N ARG A 178 -7.98 18.70 1.59
CA ARG A 178 -7.45 18.34 2.91
C ARG A 178 -6.42 17.22 2.80
N VAL A 179 -6.76 16.13 2.13
CA VAL A 179 -5.86 14.98 1.97
C VAL A 179 -4.60 15.35 1.18
N GLN A 180 -4.72 16.19 0.16
CA GLN A 180 -3.56 16.73 -0.55
C GLN A 180 -2.62 17.50 0.38
N ARG A 181 -3.15 18.32 1.28
CA ARG A 181 -2.33 19.05 2.27
C ARG A 181 -1.61 18.08 3.20
N GLU A 182 -2.30 17.06 3.70
CA GLU A 182 -1.72 16.02 4.56
C GLU A 182 -0.56 15.28 3.87
N LEU A 183 -0.68 14.95 2.57
CA LEU A 183 0.41 14.33 1.82
C LEU A 183 1.59 15.28 1.60
N VAL A 184 1.34 16.55 1.33
CA VAL A 184 2.41 17.57 1.22
C VAL A 184 3.13 17.72 2.56
N ASP A 185 2.39 17.76 3.66
CA ASP A 185 2.96 17.87 5.00
C ASP A 185 3.80 16.62 5.35
N ARG A 186 3.30 15.43 5.00
CA ARG A 186 4.06 14.17 5.18
C ARG A 186 5.33 14.16 4.33
N LEU A 187 5.26 14.52 3.04
CA LEU A 187 6.45 14.61 2.20
C LEU A 187 7.47 15.62 2.73
N ALA A 188 7.01 16.77 3.21
CA ALA A 188 7.90 17.78 3.79
C ALA A 188 8.62 17.23 5.03
N ALA A 189 7.90 16.54 5.92
CA ALA A 189 8.45 15.91 7.11
C ALA A 189 9.49 14.83 6.77
N ILE A 190 9.19 13.95 5.80
CA ILE A 190 10.07 12.86 5.39
C ILE A 190 11.32 13.38 4.70
N THR A 191 11.18 14.36 3.79
CA THR A 191 12.28 14.84 2.93
C THR A 191 13.13 15.91 3.60
N GLY A 192 12.67 16.49 4.71
CA GLY A 192 13.33 17.65 5.34
C GLY A 192 13.19 18.95 4.54
N GLN A 193 12.42 18.94 3.44
CA GLN A 193 12.18 20.12 2.61
C GLN A 193 11.12 21.03 3.24
N SER A 194 11.16 22.33 2.93
CA SER A 194 10.10 23.22 3.38
C SER A 194 8.76 22.86 2.73
N ARG A 195 7.66 22.96 3.50
CA ARG A 195 6.31 22.72 3.01
C ARG A 195 5.98 23.54 1.74
N ALA A 196 6.44 24.80 1.68
CA ALA A 196 6.22 25.68 0.53
C ALA A 196 6.94 25.17 -0.73
N LEU A 197 8.14 24.61 -0.59
CA LEU A 197 8.88 24.00 -1.69
C LEU A 197 8.16 22.74 -2.19
N VAL A 198 7.80 21.84 -1.30
CA VAL A 198 7.09 20.60 -1.66
C VAL A 198 5.75 20.91 -2.34
N ALA A 199 4.95 21.81 -1.79
CA ALA A 199 3.68 22.21 -2.38
C ALA A 199 3.85 22.74 -3.82
N ARG A 200 4.81 23.64 -4.03
CA ARG A 200 5.14 24.18 -5.36
C ARG A 200 5.60 23.10 -6.34
N ASP A 201 6.45 22.18 -5.89
CA ASP A 201 7.01 21.14 -6.75
C ASP A 201 5.95 20.10 -7.13
N VAL A 202 5.04 19.79 -6.21
CA VAL A 202 3.86 18.94 -6.45
C VAL A 202 2.90 19.60 -7.45
N GLU A 203 2.60 20.89 -7.28
CA GLU A 203 1.73 21.67 -8.19
C GLU A 203 2.29 21.70 -9.62
N ARG A 204 3.62 21.83 -9.74
CA ARG A 204 4.31 21.89 -11.06
C ARG A 204 4.54 20.51 -11.68
N GLY A 205 4.26 19.44 -10.96
CA GLY A 205 4.53 18.08 -11.43
C GLY A 205 6.03 17.81 -11.62
N ARG A 206 6.86 18.26 -10.67
CA ARG A 206 8.32 18.17 -10.75
C ARG A 206 8.80 16.75 -11.00
N LEU A 207 9.58 16.57 -12.06
CA LEU A 207 10.29 15.33 -12.38
C LEU A 207 11.68 15.37 -11.74
N LEU A 208 12.08 14.27 -11.12
CA LEU A 208 13.37 14.07 -10.49
C LEU A 208 14.02 12.80 -11.05
N THR A 209 15.31 12.88 -11.32
CA THR A 209 16.19 11.73 -11.56
C THR A 209 16.49 11.00 -10.25
N ALA A 210 17.15 9.83 -10.33
CA ALA A 210 17.54 9.07 -9.15
C ALA A 210 18.43 9.90 -8.18
N ASP A 211 19.45 10.59 -8.70
CA ASP A 211 20.37 11.40 -7.90
C ASP A 211 19.67 12.64 -7.29
N GLU A 212 18.77 13.26 -8.04
CA GLU A 212 17.93 14.36 -7.54
C GLU A 212 16.95 13.89 -6.46
N ALA A 213 16.43 12.66 -6.55
CA ALA A 213 15.54 12.08 -5.55
C ALA A 213 16.27 11.82 -4.22
N VAL A 214 17.54 11.41 -4.27
CA VAL A 214 18.40 11.32 -3.08
C VAL A 214 18.63 12.71 -2.48
N THR A 215 19.04 13.68 -3.31
CA THR A 215 19.29 15.06 -2.86
C THR A 215 18.02 15.71 -2.28
N TYR A 216 16.86 15.37 -2.83
CA TYR A 216 15.57 15.85 -2.35
C TYR A 216 15.14 15.20 -1.03
N GLY A 217 15.64 13.99 -0.73
CA GLY A 217 15.31 13.22 0.47
C GLY A 217 14.16 12.22 0.29
N LEU A 218 13.75 11.94 -0.96
CA LEU A 218 12.73 10.91 -1.24
C LEU A 218 13.25 9.50 -1.00
N VAL A 219 14.52 9.28 -1.29
CA VAL A 219 15.23 8.03 -1.07
C VAL A 219 16.60 8.30 -0.45
N ASP A 220 17.20 7.29 0.17
CA ASP A 220 18.46 7.42 0.87
C ASP A 220 19.65 7.18 -0.06
N GLU A 221 19.49 6.28 -1.05
CA GLU A 221 20.58 5.90 -1.94
C GLU A 221 20.11 5.41 -3.31
N VAL A 222 20.98 5.55 -4.30
CA VAL A 222 20.84 4.88 -5.59
C VAL A 222 21.51 3.51 -5.50
N SER A 223 20.77 2.43 -5.78
CA SER A 223 21.32 1.08 -5.77
C SER A 223 22.45 0.94 -6.78
N ALA A 224 23.60 0.49 -6.31
CA ALA A 224 24.71 0.11 -7.19
C ALA A 224 24.36 -1.20 -7.92
N PRO A 225 24.84 -1.41 -9.16
CA PRO A 225 24.82 -2.73 -9.76
C PRO A 225 25.66 -3.70 -8.91
N PRO A 226 25.31 -4.99 -8.88
CA PRO A 226 26.05 -6.01 -8.14
C PRO A 226 27.47 -6.18 -8.67
#